data_57c3cfec507cd18d80091b816c2f3300
#
_entry.id   57c3cfec507cd18d80091b816c2f3300
#
_cell.length_a   1.000
_cell.length_b   1.000
_cell.length_c   1.000
_cell.angle_alpha   90.00
_cell.angle_beta   90.00
_cell.angle_gamma   90.00
#
_symmetry.space_group_name_H-M   'P 1'
#
loop_
_entity.id
_entity.type
_entity.pdbx_description
1 polymer ?
#
loop_
_entity_poly.entity_id
_entity_poly.type
_entity_poly.pdbx_seq_one_letter_code
_entity_poly.pdbx_strand_id
1 'polypeptide(L)'
;MNSLRVIAGAILLLAAASLSSGYELKNVTYKTKDVGNIVFNHKDHLKQKSIKNNCKACHKEGTNKLGRFTMADMEKGKSCGACHNGKKAFELDNCEKCHLKKAVALKSKELGPIIFSHKSHLTRQKCESCHSGIFKAGPNQPVGMAAMEKGKSCGACHDKKSKIGLDKCTACHPIKDVNYKVTGAGPVTFSHDFHLGMYKCQDCHGGAFGKPGSHKPVTMAEMAKGKSCGSCHDEKQAFTVTGNCAKCHKVK
;
A
#
# COMPACT_ATOMS: atom_id res chain seq x y z
N MET A 1 25.35 -87.95 -34.50
CA MET A 1 24.69 -87.36 -33.30
C MET A 1 25.30 -86.04 -33.07
N ASN A 2 24.73 -84.94 -33.68
CA ASN A 2 25.28 -83.61 -33.63
C ASN A 2 24.46 -82.72 -32.68
N SER A 3 25.13 -82.26 -31.64
CA SER A 3 24.54 -81.30 -30.69
C SER A 3 24.76 -79.93 -31.18
N LEU A 4 23.68 -79.27 -31.53
CA LEU A 4 23.65 -77.87 -31.95
C LEU A 4 23.61 -76.98 -30.68
N ARG A 5 24.66 -76.22 -30.43
CA ARG A 5 24.69 -75.23 -29.37
C ARG A 5 24.14 -73.83 -29.89
N VAL A 6 22.98 -73.46 -29.39
CA VAL A 6 22.41 -72.15 -29.64
C VAL A 6 23.03 -71.17 -28.66
N ILE A 7 23.78 -70.20 -29.20
CA ILE A 7 24.31 -69.09 -28.39
C ILE A 7 23.23 -67.98 -28.47
N ALA A 8 22.58 -67.73 -27.34
CA ALA A 8 21.65 -66.60 -27.19
C ALA A 8 22.47 -65.36 -26.92
N GLY A 9 22.58 -64.47 -27.91
CA GLY A 9 23.19 -63.13 -27.74
C GLY A 9 22.20 -62.19 -27.06
N ALA A 10 22.48 -61.83 -25.83
CA ALA A 10 21.74 -60.76 -25.15
C ALA A 10 22.20 -59.39 -25.66
N ILE A 11 21.35 -58.76 -26.46
CA ILE A 11 21.54 -57.35 -26.87
C ILE A 11 21.15 -56.46 -25.71
N LEU A 12 22.16 -55.89 -25.05
CA LEU A 12 22.00 -54.92 -23.98
C LEU A 12 21.69 -53.56 -24.63
N LEU A 13 20.42 -53.20 -24.71
CA LEU A 13 19.99 -51.84 -25.10
C LEU A 13 20.31 -50.87 -23.98
N LEU A 14 21.46 -50.20 -24.08
CA LEU A 14 21.79 -49.03 -23.27
C LEU A 14 20.88 -47.86 -23.68
N ALA A 15 19.79 -47.69 -22.96
CA ALA A 15 18.99 -46.48 -23.05
C ALA A 15 19.81 -45.33 -22.48
N ALA A 16 20.42 -44.54 -23.37
CA ALA A 16 21.03 -43.28 -23.01
C ALA A 16 19.91 -42.33 -22.58
N ALA A 17 19.64 -42.25 -21.30
CA ALA A 17 18.83 -41.22 -20.70
C ALA A 17 19.58 -39.92 -20.83
N SER A 18 19.25 -39.16 -21.87
CA SER A 18 19.68 -37.77 -22.01
C SER A 18 19.12 -36.96 -20.83
N LEU A 19 19.90 -36.79 -19.81
CA LEU A 19 19.66 -35.81 -18.76
C LEU A 19 19.73 -34.40 -19.41
N SER A 20 18.64 -33.97 -20.02
CA SER A 20 18.46 -32.57 -20.36
C SER A 20 18.39 -31.80 -19.03
N SER A 21 19.52 -31.33 -18.54
CA SER A 21 19.60 -30.34 -17.49
C SER A 21 18.90 -29.08 -18.01
N GLY A 22 17.59 -29.06 -17.92
CA GLY A 22 16.79 -27.88 -18.24
C GLY A 22 17.23 -26.76 -17.30
N TYR A 23 17.93 -25.77 -17.81
CA TYR A 23 18.21 -24.56 -17.06
C TYR A 23 16.86 -23.92 -16.67
N GLU A 24 16.54 -24.00 -15.39
CA GLU A 24 15.34 -23.33 -14.86
C GLU A 24 15.59 -21.83 -14.85
N LEU A 25 14.99 -21.14 -15.80
CA LEU A 25 15.09 -19.67 -15.91
C LEU A 25 14.29 -19.01 -14.80
N LYS A 26 14.99 -18.61 -13.76
CA LYS A 26 14.40 -17.91 -12.61
C LYS A 26 14.12 -16.43 -12.96
N ASN A 27 13.05 -15.89 -12.39
CA ASN A 27 12.80 -14.47 -12.44
C ASN A 27 13.89 -13.71 -11.68
N VAL A 28 14.28 -12.54 -12.21
CA VAL A 28 15.23 -11.66 -11.55
C VAL A 28 14.53 -10.50 -10.90
N THR A 29 14.79 -10.28 -9.61
CA THR A 29 14.23 -9.16 -8.88
C THR A 29 15.29 -8.07 -8.73
N TYR A 30 15.03 -6.92 -9.35
CA TYR A 30 15.83 -5.71 -9.18
C TYR A 30 15.25 -4.90 -8.02
N LYS A 31 16.04 -4.76 -6.95
CA LYS A 31 15.71 -3.88 -5.83
C LYS A 31 15.95 -2.45 -6.25
N THR A 32 14.92 -1.65 -6.32
CA THR A 32 15.06 -0.20 -6.52
C THR A 32 15.07 0.50 -5.16
N LYS A 33 15.63 1.70 -5.12
CA LYS A 33 15.74 2.46 -3.87
C LYS A 33 14.36 2.94 -3.40
N ASP A 34 13.53 3.44 -4.31
CA ASP A 34 12.39 4.28 -3.94
C ASP A 34 11.05 3.92 -4.58
N VAL A 35 11.02 3.06 -5.62
CA VAL A 35 9.81 2.84 -6.44
C VAL A 35 9.32 1.39 -6.50
N GLY A 36 9.68 0.62 -5.49
CA GLY A 36 9.34 -0.81 -5.42
C GLY A 36 10.28 -1.68 -6.26
N ASN A 37 10.22 -2.98 -6.04
CA ASN A 37 11.04 -3.93 -6.77
C ASN A 37 10.51 -4.15 -8.19
N ILE A 38 11.42 -4.34 -9.14
CA ILE A 38 11.09 -4.73 -10.50
C ILE A 38 11.33 -6.24 -10.63
N VAL A 39 10.36 -6.97 -11.11
CA VAL A 39 10.50 -8.40 -11.40
C VAL A 39 10.63 -8.58 -12.90
N PHE A 40 11.82 -9.00 -13.33
CA PHE A 40 12.08 -9.36 -14.71
C PHE A 40 11.78 -10.85 -14.94
N ASN A 41 10.88 -11.13 -15.86
CA ASN A 41 10.49 -12.50 -16.20
C ASN A 41 11.19 -12.94 -17.47
N HIS A 42 12.15 -13.86 -17.35
CA HIS A 42 12.87 -14.40 -18.49
C HIS A 42 11.95 -15.11 -19.49
N LYS A 43 11.02 -15.92 -19.01
CA LYS A 43 10.11 -16.69 -19.89
C LYS A 43 9.29 -15.79 -20.81
N ASP A 44 8.78 -14.67 -20.27
CA ASP A 44 7.95 -13.76 -21.06
C ASP A 44 8.77 -13.00 -22.11
N HIS A 45 10.01 -12.65 -21.79
CA HIS A 45 10.90 -12.00 -22.73
C HIS A 45 11.37 -12.95 -23.85
N LEU A 46 11.74 -14.17 -23.50
CA LEU A 46 12.23 -15.15 -24.48
C LEU A 46 11.15 -15.59 -25.50
N LYS A 47 9.88 -15.53 -25.13
CA LYS A 47 8.75 -15.79 -26.02
C LYS A 47 8.52 -14.70 -27.07
N GLN A 48 9.08 -13.51 -26.88
CA GLN A 48 8.88 -12.40 -27.81
C GLN A 48 9.51 -12.70 -29.17
N LYS A 49 8.76 -12.41 -30.24
CA LYS A 49 9.18 -12.67 -31.63
C LYS A 49 10.54 -12.03 -31.97
N SER A 50 10.85 -10.88 -31.37
CA SER A 50 12.12 -10.16 -31.57
C SER A 50 13.30 -10.81 -30.88
N ILE A 51 13.08 -11.69 -29.90
CA ILE A 51 14.13 -12.35 -29.10
C ILE A 51 14.28 -13.81 -29.47
N LYS A 52 13.18 -14.55 -29.72
CA LYS A 52 13.15 -15.95 -30.22
C LYS A 52 14.11 -16.88 -29.46
N ASN A 53 14.04 -16.90 -28.14
CA ASN A 53 14.92 -17.69 -27.27
C ASN A 53 16.44 -17.38 -27.40
N ASN A 54 16.82 -16.24 -27.99
CA ASN A 54 18.20 -15.85 -28.13
C ASN A 54 18.72 -15.16 -26.86
N CYS A 55 19.43 -15.90 -26.03
CA CYS A 55 20.01 -15.37 -24.77
C CYS A 55 21.01 -14.23 -25.03
N LYS A 56 21.74 -14.27 -26.16
CA LYS A 56 22.72 -13.24 -26.55
C LYS A 56 22.09 -11.90 -26.93
N ALA A 57 20.75 -11.86 -27.15
CA ALA A 57 20.06 -10.58 -27.33
C ALA A 57 20.19 -9.65 -26.12
N CYS A 58 20.35 -10.22 -24.94
CA CYS A 58 20.52 -9.49 -23.67
C CYS A 58 21.89 -9.77 -23.02
N HIS A 59 22.36 -11.02 -23.05
CA HIS A 59 23.61 -11.46 -22.45
C HIS A 59 24.75 -11.46 -23.49
N LYS A 60 25.35 -10.32 -23.68
CA LYS A 60 26.56 -10.21 -24.54
C LYS A 60 27.75 -10.75 -23.76
N GLU A 61 28.56 -11.60 -24.43
CA GLU A 61 29.85 -12.10 -23.93
C GLU A 61 29.83 -12.78 -22.55
N GLY A 62 28.81 -13.61 -22.29
CA GLY A 62 28.80 -14.48 -21.10
C GLY A 62 28.68 -13.77 -19.75
N THR A 63 28.30 -12.49 -19.73
CA THR A 63 28.09 -11.77 -18.47
C THR A 63 26.79 -12.15 -17.83
N ASN A 64 26.84 -12.92 -16.74
CA ASN A 64 25.68 -13.26 -15.91
C ASN A 64 25.20 -12.08 -15.04
N LYS A 65 25.89 -10.95 -15.07
CA LYS A 65 25.57 -9.77 -14.26
C LYS A 65 25.38 -8.57 -15.17
N LEU A 66 24.13 -8.20 -15.37
CA LEU A 66 23.83 -6.86 -15.89
C LEU A 66 24.11 -5.84 -14.79
N GLY A 67 24.81 -4.76 -15.14
CA GLY A 67 25.06 -3.64 -14.25
C GLY A 67 23.75 -2.98 -13.77
N ARG A 68 23.85 -2.16 -12.74
CA ARG A 68 22.73 -1.30 -12.33
C ARG A 68 22.68 -0.09 -13.26
N PHE A 69 21.52 0.14 -13.82
CA PHE A 69 21.25 1.27 -14.70
C PHE A 69 20.17 2.17 -14.07
N THR A 70 20.34 3.46 -14.21
CA THR A 70 19.33 4.45 -13.83
C THR A 70 18.27 4.60 -14.92
N MET A 71 17.15 5.24 -14.61
CA MET A 71 16.17 5.60 -15.64
C MET A 71 16.80 6.47 -16.74
N ALA A 72 17.63 7.44 -16.36
CA ALA A 72 18.35 8.30 -17.32
C ALA A 72 19.31 7.51 -18.24
N ASP A 73 19.89 6.40 -17.79
CA ASP A 73 20.66 5.49 -18.66
C ASP A 73 19.74 4.73 -19.62
N MET A 74 18.58 4.30 -19.15
CA MET A 74 17.60 3.59 -19.97
C MET A 74 16.99 4.50 -21.04
N GLU A 75 16.72 5.75 -20.74
CA GLU A 75 16.28 6.78 -21.69
C GLU A 75 17.33 7.01 -22.81
N LYS A 76 18.61 6.83 -22.50
CA LYS A 76 19.72 6.82 -23.48
C LYS A 76 19.89 5.50 -24.22
N GLY A 77 18.94 4.58 -24.12
CA GLY A 77 18.94 3.31 -24.83
C GLY A 77 19.82 2.21 -24.21
N LYS A 78 20.22 2.36 -22.93
CA LYS A 78 20.98 1.31 -22.23
C LYS A 78 20.02 0.30 -21.56
N SER A 79 20.48 -0.93 -21.33
CA SER A 79 19.74 -2.00 -20.63
C SER A 79 18.31 -2.18 -21.18
N CYS A 80 17.29 -2.09 -20.34
CA CYS A 80 15.89 -2.25 -20.73
C CYS A 80 15.47 -1.24 -21.83
N GLY A 81 16.03 -0.02 -21.78
CA GLY A 81 15.76 1.04 -22.74
C GLY A 81 16.21 0.74 -24.17
N ALA A 82 17.12 -0.23 -24.38
CA ALA A 82 17.51 -0.67 -25.72
C ALA A 82 16.35 -1.28 -26.54
N CYS A 83 15.33 -1.76 -25.83
CA CYS A 83 14.14 -2.35 -26.44
C CYS A 83 12.85 -1.61 -26.03
N HIS A 84 12.75 -1.17 -24.77
CA HIS A 84 11.59 -0.43 -24.26
C HIS A 84 11.67 1.05 -24.67
N ASN A 85 11.49 1.33 -25.94
CA ASN A 85 11.64 2.65 -26.57
C ASN A 85 10.44 3.04 -27.46
N GLY A 86 9.31 2.39 -27.30
CA GLY A 86 8.12 2.62 -28.10
C GLY A 86 8.12 2.01 -29.50
N LYS A 87 9.28 1.52 -29.99
CA LYS A 87 9.40 0.90 -31.32
C LYS A 87 9.49 -0.62 -31.24
N LYS A 88 10.34 -1.15 -30.35
CA LYS A 88 10.54 -2.60 -30.18
C LYS A 88 9.62 -3.18 -29.09
N ALA A 89 9.38 -2.42 -28.04
CA ALA A 89 8.51 -2.75 -26.92
C ALA A 89 7.85 -1.45 -26.40
N PHE A 90 6.97 -1.56 -25.39
CA PHE A 90 6.33 -0.40 -24.78
C PHE A 90 7.38 0.58 -24.23
N GLU A 91 7.02 1.85 -24.17
CA GLU A 91 7.91 2.93 -23.75
C GLU A 91 8.19 2.91 -22.24
N LEU A 92 9.29 3.56 -21.84
CA LEU A 92 9.72 3.68 -20.44
C LEU A 92 8.82 4.57 -19.59
N ASP A 93 7.98 5.40 -20.21
CA ASP A 93 6.95 6.22 -19.52
C ASP A 93 5.81 5.39 -18.94
N ASN A 94 5.62 4.15 -19.40
CA ASN A 94 4.70 3.18 -18.82
C ASN A 94 5.24 2.60 -17.49
N CYS A 95 5.47 3.45 -16.51
CA CYS A 95 6.13 3.13 -15.24
C CYS A 95 5.54 1.90 -14.55
N GLU A 96 4.24 1.71 -14.64
CA GLU A 96 3.51 0.59 -14.01
C GLU A 96 3.79 -0.79 -14.61
N LYS A 97 4.29 -0.83 -15.81
CA LYS A 97 4.68 -2.09 -16.44
C LYS A 97 5.90 -2.74 -15.77
N CYS A 98 6.72 -1.91 -15.13
CA CYS A 98 7.95 -2.34 -14.48
C CYS A 98 7.89 -2.16 -12.95
N HIS A 99 7.43 -1.00 -12.49
CA HIS A 99 7.40 -0.68 -11.08
C HIS A 99 6.10 -1.15 -10.41
N LEU A 100 6.24 -1.98 -9.38
CA LEU A 100 5.11 -2.45 -8.59
C LEU A 100 4.60 -1.32 -7.69
N LYS A 101 3.40 -0.85 -7.96
CA LYS A 101 2.72 0.15 -7.15
C LYS A 101 2.12 -0.52 -5.92
N LYS A 102 2.69 -0.27 -4.77
CA LYS A 102 2.09 -0.66 -3.50
C LYS A 102 1.28 0.50 -2.94
N ALA A 103 0.22 0.18 -2.19
CA ALA A 103 -0.39 1.15 -1.30
C ALA A 103 0.64 1.63 -0.28
N VAL A 104 0.63 2.92 0.03
CA VAL A 104 1.55 3.53 0.99
C VAL A 104 0.81 3.78 2.29
N ALA A 105 1.29 3.20 3.39
CA ALA A 105 0.79 3.50 4.71
C ALA A 105 1.51 4.73 5.26
N LEU A 106 0.80 5.83 5.37
CA LEU A 106 1.29 7.06 5.96
C LEU A 106 0.96 7.06 7.45
N LYS A 107 1.97 7.17 8.28
CA LYS A 107 1.79 7.19 9.74
C LYS A 107 1.16 8.52 10.17
N SER A 108 0.02 8.46 10.82
CA SER A 108 -0.51 9.54 11.63
C SER A 108 -0.27 9.22 13.10
N LYS A 109 0.15 10.19 13.89
CA LYS A 109 0.41 9.98 15.33
C LYS A 109 -0.88 9.67 16.10
N GLU A 110 -1.98 10.26 15.69
CA GLU A 110 -3.20 10.36 16.51
C GLU A 110 -4.39 9.56 15.92
N LEU A 111 -4.42 9.36 14.60
CA LEU A 111 -5.60 8.81 13.92
C LEU A 111 -5.35 7.46 13.22
N GLY A 112 -4.22 6.82 13.50
CA GLY A 112 -3.84 5.59 12.84
C GLY A 112 -3.33 5.81 11.40
N PRO A 113 -2.90 4.74 10.72
CA PRO A 113 -2.27 4.86 9.41
C PRO A 113 -3.28 5.23 8.32
N ILE A 114 -2.93 6.22 7.51
CA ILE A 114 -3.66 6.56 6.30
C ILE A 114 -3.13 5.70 5.16
N ILE A 115 -4.01 5.00 4.45
CA ILE A 115 -3.62 4.17 3.32
C ILE A 115 -3.81 4.95 2.01
N PHE A 116 -2.70 5.39 1.43
CA PHE A 116 -2.71 6.00 0.11
C PHE A 116 -2.68 4.92 -0.98
N SER A 117 -3.70 4.91 -1.82
CA SER A 117 -3.82 3.97 -2.94
C SER A 117 -3.38 4.63 -4.26
N HIS A 118 -2.21 4.24 -4.77
CA HIS A 118 -1.82 4.63 -6.12
C HIS A 118 -2.86 4.20 -7.17
N LYS A 119 -3.44 3.00 -7.03
CA LYS A 119 -4.45 2.49 -7.98
C LYS A 119 -5.61 3.47 -8.16
N SER A 120 -6.14 4.01 -7.06
CA SER A 120 -7.28 4.94 -7.11
C SER A 120 -6.94 6.28 -7.73
N HIS A 121 -5.71 6.77 -7.54
CA HIS A 121 -5.27 8.06 -8.08
C HIS A 121 -4.89 7.96 -9.57
N LEU A 122 -4.26 6.88 -9.97
CA LEU A 122 -3.80 6.68 -11.35
C LEU A 122 -4.93 6.41 -12.35
N THR A 123 -6.17 6.25 -11.90
CA THR A 123 -7.34 6.28 -12.79
C THR A 123 -7.61 7.67 -13.38
N ARG A 124 -7.05 8.73 -12.77
CA ARG A 124 -7.33 10.13 -13.12
C ARG A 124 -6.08 10.99 -13.28
N GLN A 125 -4.94 10.53 -12.77
CA GLN A 125 -3.69 11.29 -12.74
C GLN A 125 -2.53 10.47 -13.29
N LYS A 126 -1.58 11.15 -13.92
CA LYS A 126 -0.31 10.54 -14.35
C LYS A 126 0.73 10.58 -13.22
N CYS A 127 1.81 9.82 -13.35
CA CYS A 127 2.88 9.76 -12.35
C CYS A 127 3.49 11.15 -12.11
N GLU A 128 3.74 11.90 -13.19
CA GLU A 128 4.36 13.22 -13.14
C GLU A 128 3.49 14.26 -12.41
N SER A 129 2.17 14.10 -12.42
CA SER A 129 1.25 15.02 -11.71
C SER A 129 1.58 15.13 -10.21
N CYS A 130 2.17 14.08 -9.66
CA CYS A 130 2.57 14.03 -8.24
C CYS A 130 4.08 14.06 -8.07
N HIS A 131 4.82 13.30 -8.90
CA HIS A 131 6.25 13.06 -8.71
C HIS A 131 7.18 14.08 -9.37
N SER A 132 6.64 15.09 -10.04
CA SER A 132 7.44 16.22 -10.56
C SER A 132 7.72 17.34 -9.54
N GLY A 133 6.94 17.42 -8.45
CA GLY A 133 7.11 18.55 -7.50
C GLY A 133 6.42 18.36 -6.15
N ILE A 134 5.30 17.66 -6.08
CA ILE A 134 4.53 17.50 -4.83
C ILE A 134 5.16 16.44 -3.92
N PHE A 135 5.53 15.30 -4.50
CA PHE A 135 6.12 14.15 -3.79
C PHE A 135 7.38 13.67 -4.51
N LYS A 136 8.41 13.35 -3.76
CA LYS A 136 9.53 12.59 -4.29
C LYS A 136 9.11 11.13 -4.49
N ALA A 137 9.67 10.45 -5.47
CA ALA A 137 9.59 9.00 -5.53
C ALA A 137 10.36 8.43 -4.33
N GLY A 138 9.67 7.67 -3.45
CA GLY A 138 10.24 7.13 -2.23
C GLY A 138 9.75 7.79 -0.96
N PRO A 139 10.51 7.70 0.15
CA PRO A 139 10.10 8.25 1.43
C PRO A 139 9.94 9.77 1.38
N ASN A 140 8.78 10.25 1.79
CA ASN A 140 8.49 11.67 1.93
C ASN A 140 8.37 12.03 3.41
N GLN A 141 8.70 13.28 3.75
CA GLN A 141 8.51 13.79 5.10
C GLN A 141 7.00 13.96 5.39
N PRO A 142 6.55 13.58 6.59
CA PRO A 142 5.16 13.82 6.99
C PRO A 142 4.81 15.30 6.93
N VAL A 143 3.63 15.62 6.43
CA VAL A 143 3.10 16.97 6.33
C VAL A 143 1.83 17.06 7.18
N GLY A 144 1.78 18.01 8.09
CA GLY A 144 0.63 18.24 8.96
C GLY A 144 -0.54 18.92 8.23
N MET A 145 -1.75 18.81 8.79
CA MET A 145 -2.99 19.36 8.20
C MET A 145 -2.88 20.84 7.87
N ALA A 146 -2.33 21.67 8.75
CA ALA A 146 -2.16 23.12 8.51
C ALA A 146 -1.30 23.44 7.28
N ALA A 147 -0.36 22.57 6.92
CA ALA A 147 0.42 22.74 5.70
C ALA A 147 -0.33 22.20 4.47
N MET A 148 -1.14 21.16 4.62
CA MET A 148 -2.02 20.67 3.56
C MET A 148 -3.08 21.71 3.20
N GLU A 149 -3.67 22.41 4.17
CA GLU A 149 -4.59 23.53 3.96
C GLU A 149 -3.96 24.68 3.15
N LYS A 150 -2.64 24.81 3.20
CA LYS A 150 -1.85 25.73 2.38
C LYS A 150 -1.40 25.12 1.03
N GLY A 151 -2.03 24.06 0.57
CA GLY A 151 -1.75 23.43 -0.71
C GLY A 151 -0.51 22.53 -0.76
N LYS A 152 0.06 22.11 0.38
CA LYS A 152 1.20 21.18 0.38
C LYS A 152 0.73 19.72 0.42
N SER A 153 1.51 18.82 -0.15
CA SER A 153 1.25 17.36 -0.12
C SER A 153 -0.14 17.04 -0.70
N CYS A 154 -0.95 16.25 -0.01
CA CYS A 154 -2.31 15.89 -0.43
C CYS A 154 -3.19 17.13 -0.69
N GLY A 155 -2.97 18.21 0.05
CA GLY A 155 -3.69 19.47 -0.09
C GLY A 155 -3.47 20.20 -1.42
N ALA A 156 -2.46 19.80 -2.21
CA ALA A 156 -2.26 20.34 -3.55
C ALA A 156 -3.43 20.04 -4.51
N CYS A 157 -4.17 18.95 -4.24
CA CYS A 157 -5.31 18.52 -5.03
C CYS A 157 -6.58 18.34 -4.19
N HIS A 158 -6.45 17.99 -2.91
CA HIS A 158 -7.57 17.80 -1.98
C HIS A 158 -7.88 19.11 -1.24
N ASP A 159 -8.26 20.14 -2.00
CA ASP A 159 -8.72 21.42 -1.48
C ASP A 159 -10.23 21.42 -1.22
N LYS A 160 -10.78 22.56 -0.78
CA LYS A 160 -12.23 22.72 -0.52
C LYS A 160 -13.10 22.56 -1.78
N LYS A 161 -12.52 22.68 -2.98
CA LYS A 161 -13.23 22.55 -4.26
C LYS A 161 -13.23 21.13 -4.79
N SER A 162 -12.35 20.28 -4.26
CA SER A 162 -12.26 18.90 -4.70
C SER A 162 -13.42 18.05 -4.15
N LYS A 163 -13.78 16.98 -4.87
CA LYS A 163 -14.83 16.04 -4.45
C LYS A 163 -14.54 15.43 -3.07
N ILE A 164 -13.27 15.23 -2.75
CA ILE A 164 -12.76 14.79 -1.45
C ILE A 164 -11.85 15.89 -0.92
N GLY A 165 -12.46 16.89 -0.25
CA GLY A 165 -11.73 17.98 0.39
C GLY A 165 -11.13 17.56 1.74
N LEU A 166 -10.24 18.40 2.27
CA LEU A 166 -9.59 18.19 3.58
C LEU A 166 -10.56 18.26 4.76
N ASP A 167 -11.77 18.78 4.55
CA ASP A 167 -12.87 18.79 5.50
C ASP A 167 -13.51 17.42 5.71
N LYS A 168 -13.32 16.49 4.77
CA LYS A 168 -13.85 15.12 4.83
C LYS A 168 -12.85 14.19 5.50
N CYS A 169 -12.68 14.34 6.79
CA CYS A 169 -11.65 13.65 7.59
C CYS A 169 -11.68 12.13 7.42
N THR A 170 -12.87 11.54 7.41
CA THR A 170 -13.08 10.07 7.31
C THR A 170 -12.69 9.49 5.95
N ALA A 171 -12.57 10.32 4.92
CA ALA A 171 -12.12 9.85 3.61
C ALA A 171 -10.64 9.42 3.60
N CYS A 172 -9.85 9.92 4.55
CA CYS A 172 -8.42 9.63 4.67
C CYS A 172 -8.07 8.94 5.98
N HIS A 173 -8.70 9.36 7.07
CA HIS A 173 -8.43 8.83 8.41
C HIS A 173 -9.41 7.70 8.75
N PRO A 174 -8.90 6.46 9.00
CA PRO A 174 -9.74 5.38 9.47
C PRO A 174 -10.17 5.66 10.92
N ILE A 175 -11.44 5.92 11.11
CA ILE A 175 -12.01 6.17 12.43
C ILE A 175 -12.54 4.84 12.98
N LYS A 176 -12.16 4.54 14.21
CA LYS A 176 -12.59 3.33 14.91
C LYS A 176 -13.37 3.71 16.15
N ASP A 177 -14.27 2.84 16.55
CA ASP A 177 -14.93 2.92 17.86
C ASP A 177 -13.89 2.81 18.98
N VAL A 178 -14.14 3.51 20.07
CA VAL A 178 -13.29 3.51 21.25
C VAL A 178 -13.90 2.63 22.33
N ASN A 179 -13.14 1.66 22.79
CA ASN A 179 -13.57 0.78 23.86
C ASN A 179 -12.89 1.19 25.18
N TYR A 180 -13.68 1.66 26.13
CA TYR A 180 -13.22 1.97 27.46
C TYR A 180 -13.41 0.77 28.39
N LYS A 181 -12.33 0.34 29.03
CA LYS A 181 -12.39 -0.66 30.09
C LYS A 181 -12.78 0.07 31.39
N VAL A 182 -13.91 -0.31 31.95
CA VAL A 182 -14.43 0.29 33.20
C VAL A 182 -14.46 -0.77 34.28
N THR A 183 -13.80 -0.49 35.41
CA THR A 183 -13.79 -1.40 36.56
C THR A 183 -15.14 -1.32 37.28
N GLY A 184 -15.78 -2.46 37.49
CA GLY A 184 -17.01 -2.58 38.29
C GLY A 184 -18.33 -2.27 37.58
N ALA A 185 -18.29 -1.74 36.32
CA ALA A 185 -19.51 -1.37 35.61
C ALA A 185 -19.63 -1.87 34.18
N GLY A 186 -18.72 -2.75 33.76
CA GLY A 186 -18.66 -3.26 32.40
C GLY A 186 -18.06 -2.27 31.37
N PRO A 187 -17.61 -2.78 30.20
CA PRO A 187 -16.97 -1.95 29.19
C PRO A 187 -17.97 -1.00 28.51
N VAL A 188 -17.45 0.16 28.09
CA VAL A 188 -18.20 1.14 27.31
C VAL A 188 -17.61 1.21 25.90
N THR A 189 -18.43 1.09 24.88
CA THR A 189 -18.04 1.31 23.49
C THR A 189 -18.60 2.66 23.03
N PHE A 190 -17.71 3.59 22.69
CA PHE A 190 -18.09 4.84 22.06
C PHE A 190 -18.03 4.64 20.53
N SER A 191 -19.19 4.77 19.89
CA SER A 191 -19.25 4.69 18.42
C SER A 191 -19.06 6.07 17.82
N HIS A 192 -17.93 6.24 17.12
CA HIS A 192 -17.68 7.44 16.32
C HIS A 192 -18.69 7.57 15.16
N ASP A 193 -19.04 6.47 14.51
CA ASP A 193 -19.93 6.47 13.36
C ASP A 193 -21.30 7.05 13.72
N PHE A 194 -21.86 6.61 14.85
CA PHE A 194 -23.13 7.14 15.37
C PHE A 194 -23.07 8.64 15.62
N HIS A 195 -22.03 9.14 16.31
CA HIS A 195 -21.92 10.56 16.66
C HIS A 195 -21.58 11.44 15.46
N LEU A 196 -20.82 10.95 14.51
CA LEU A 196 -20.49 11.66 13.26
C LEU A 196 -21.70 11.86 12.33
N GLY A 197 -22.77 11.12 12.55
CA GLY A 197 -24.05 11.38 11.88
C GLY A 197 -24.70 12.69 12.32
N MET A 198 -24.31 13.24 13.48
CA MET A 198 -24.92 14.44 14.10
C MET A 198 -23.92 15.58 14.30
N TYR A 199 -22.65 15.28 14.53
CA TYR A 199 -21.61 16.24 14.91
C TYR A 199 -20.38 16.16 14.01
N LYS A 200 -19.60 17.23 13.97
CA LYS A 200 -18.30 17.28 13.29
C LYS A 200 -17.17 16.92 14.27
N CYS A 201 -16.03 16.51 13.72
CA CYS A 201 -14.85 16.16 14.54
C CYS A 201 -14.46 17.26 15.54
N GLN A 202 -14.52 18.50 15.13
CA GLN A 202 -14.13 19.68 15.91
C GLN A 202 -15.08 19.96 17.08
N ASP A 203 -16.34 19.56 17.02
CA ASP A 203 -17.31 19.76 18.09
C ASP A 203 -16.91 19.00 19.36
N CYS A 204 -16.21 17.87 19.18
CA CYS A 204 -15.66 17.08 20.26
C CYS A 204 -14.17 17.34 20.48
N HIS A 205 -13.37 17.31 19.40
CA HIS A 205 -11.90 17.37 19.48
C HIS A 205 -11.31 18.78 19.52
N GLY A 206 -12.14 19.81 19.50
CA GLY A 206 -11.77 21.21 19.77
C GLY A 206 -11.92 21.60 21.25
N GLY A 207 -12.63 20.82 22.06
CA GLY A 207 -13.01 21.16 23.44
C GLY A 207 -12.97 19.97 24.38
N ALA A 208 -14.12 19.34 24.62
CA ALA A 208 -14.36 18.37 25.70
C ALA A 208 -13.40 17.15 25.70
N PHE A 209 -12.88 16.75 24.55
CA PHE A 209 -12.03 15.57 24.39
C PHE A 209 -10.59 15.90 23.96
N GLY A 210 -10.26 17.17 23.76
CA GLY A 210 -8.93 17.57 23.29
C GLY A 210 -8.61 17.01 21.89
N LYS A 211 -7.33 16.96 21.53
CA LYS A 211 -6.90 16.42 20.24
C LYS A 211 -7.22 14.92 20.13
N PRO A 212 -7.49 14.39 18.91
CA PRO A 212 -7.65 12.96 18.69
C PRO A 212 -6.50 12.15 19.31
N GLY A 213 -6.82 11.07 20.02
CA GLY A 213 -5.84 10.22 20.69
C GLY A 213 -5.27 10.76 22.00
N SER A 214 -5.60 11.99 22.41
CA SER A 214 -5.07 12.60 23.66
C SER A 214 -6.06 12.54 24.83
N HIS A 215 -7.28 12.07 24.60
CA HIS A 215 -8.31 12.01 25.65
C HIS A 215 -7.92 11.08 26.80
N LYS A 216 -8.01 11.58 28.01
CA LYS A 216 -7.86 10.79 29.24
C LYS A 216 -9.23 10.47 29.80
N PRO A 217 -9.50 9.22 30.18
CA PRO A 217 -10.75 8.86 30.84
C PRO A 217 -10.98 9.70 32.09
N VAL A 218 -12.22 10.10 32.30
CA VAL A 218 -12.65 10.83 33.49
C VAL A 218 -13.63 9.98 34.30
N THR A 219 -13.78 10.28 35.59
CA THR A 219 -14.71 9.57 36.47
C THR A 219 -16.16 9.95 36.17
N MET A 220 -17.11 9.11 36.59
CA MET A 220 -18.54 9.43 36.48
C MET A 220 -18.91 10.72 37.22
N ALA A 221 -18.28 10.98 38.37
CA ALA A 221 -18.47 12.23 39.13
C ALA A 221 -18.00 13.48 38.33
N GLU A 222 -16.96 13.35 37.53
CA GLU A 222 -16.50 14.42 36.66
C GLU A 222 -17.40 14.57 35.42
N MET A 223 -17.90 13.45 34.86
CA MET A 223 -18.90 13.49 33.77
C MET A 223 -20.20 14.17 34.22
N ALA A 224 -20.68 13.88 35.44
CA ALA A 224 -21.82 14.57 36.02
C ALA A 224 -21.65 16.09 36.20
N LYS A 225 -20.39 16.56 36.24
CA LYS A 225 -20.02 17.98 36.22
C LYS A 225 -19.78 18.55 34.82
N GLY A 226 -20.21 17.86 33.76
CA GLY A 226 -20.11 18.33 32.38
C GLY A 226 -18.77 18.08 31.71
N LYS A 227 -17.89 17.20 32.22
CA LYS A 227 -16.65 16.83 31.56
C LYS A 227 -16.84 15.65 30.62
N SER A 228 -16.06 15.58 29.55
CA SER A 228 -16.04 14.46 28.60
C SER A 228 -17.44 14.18 28.06
N CYS A 229 -17.94 12.95 28.10
CA CYS A 229 -19.27 12.59 27.63
C CYS A 229 -20.39 13.45 28.28
N GLY A 230 -20.21 13.85 29.53
CA GLY A 230 -21.17 14.67 30.25
C GLY A 230 -21.30 16.10 29.72
N SER A 231 -20.44 16.56 28.82
CA SER A 231 -20.57 17.87 28.18
C SER A 231 -21.79 17.97 27.24
N CYS A 232 -22.26 16.83 26.75
CA CYS A 232 -23.45 16.74 25.88
C CYS A 232 -24.53 15.81 26.46
N HIS A 233 -24.11 14.79 27.22
CA HIS A 233 -25.02 13.88 27.91
C HIS A 233 -25.46 14.48 29.25
N ASP A 234 -26.20 15.59 29.18
CA ASP A 234 -26.63 16.47 30.28
C ASP A 234 -28.15 16.54 30.45
N GLU A 235 -28.89 15.65 29.77
CA GLU A 235 -30.37 15.61 29.69
C GLU A 235 -30.99 16.68 28.78
N LYS A 236 -30.21 17.66 28.31
CA LYS A 236 -30.69 18.68 27.37
C LYS A 236 -30.33 18.35 25.92
N GLN A 237 -29.09 18.01 25.66
CA GLN A 237 -28.64 17.65 24.32
C GLN A 237 -28.76 16.13 24.04
N ALA A 238 -28.49 15.31 25.07
CA ALA A 238 -28.66 13.87 25.02
C ALA A 238 -29.03 13.33 26.39
N PHE A 239 -29.32 12.03 26.49
CA PHE A 239 -29.63 11.39 27.76
C PHE A 239 -28.52 11.59 28.79
N THR A 240 -28.88 11.79 30.07
CA THR A 240 -27.90 12.12 31.12
C THR A 240 -26.95 10.97 31.45
N VAL A 241 -25.70 11.31 31.82
CA VAL A 241 -24.69 10.35 32.31
C VAL A 241 -25.08 9.78 33.70
N THR A 242 -25.97 10.42 34.45
CA THR A 242 -26.39 9.99 35.79
C THR A 242 -27.58 9.06 35.79
N GLY A 243 -28.26 8.90 34.65
CA GLY A 243 -29.38 7.98 34.50
C GLY A 243 -29.02 6.83 33.57
N ASN A 244 -29.82 5.76 33.59
CA ASN A 244 -29.77 4.63 32.62
C ASN A 244 -28.36 4.12 32.27
N CYS A 245 -27.66 3.61 33.26
CA CYS A 245 -26.25 3.13 33.11
C CYS A 245 -26.04 2.13 31.98
N ALA A 246 -27.05 1.29 31.69
CA ALA A 246 -26.97 0.28 30.64
C ALA A 246 -26.91 0.84 29.21
N LYS A 247 -27.22 2.13 28.99
CA LYS A 247 -27.04 2.76 27.68
C LYS A 247 -25.56 2.86 27.27
N CYS A 248 -24.68 2.97 28.24
CA CYS A 248 -23.23 3.06 28.02
C CYS A 248 -22.51 1.80 28.49
N HIS A 249 -22.80 1.33 29.70
CA HIS A 249 -22.13 0.19 30.30
C HIS A 249 -22.79 -1.12 29.87
N LYS A 250 -22.03 -2.01 29.26
CA LYS A 250 -22.48 -3.37 28.94
C LYS A 250 -22.42 -4.23 30.20
N VAL A 251 -23.44 -4.12 31.03
CA VAL A 251 -23.60 -5.01 32.18
C VAL A 251 -23.99 -6.39 31.66
N LYS A 252 -23.29 -7.43 32.14
CA LYS A 252 -23.67 -8.83 31.88
C LYS A 252 -24.90 -9.20 32.69
#